data_b618ae0a11d7daa5082ad7ba6bb01e2d
#
_entry.id   b618ae0a11d7daa5082ad7ba6bb01e2d
#
_cell.length_a   1.000
_cell.length_b   1.000
_cell.length_c   1.000
_cell.angle_alpha   90.00
_cell.angle_beta   90.00
_cell.angle_gamma   90.00
#
_symmetry.space_group_name_H-M   'P 1'
#
loop_
_entity.id
_entity.type
_entity.pdbx_description
1 polymer ?
#
loop_
_entity_poly.entity_id
_entity_poly.type
_entity_poly.pdbx_seq_one_letter_code
_entity_poly.pdbx_strand_id
1 'polypeptide(L)'
;MSAIPVSAAPDKVKIPREIWVLIASAFVIALGFGLILPVLPQFAQSFGVGATASSIVVSAFAFFRLVFAPVGGRLIARMGERPIYLAGLVIVAISTGATAFAQTYWQLLLFRGVGGIGSVMFTVSAVALMVRLAPPSIRARVSSVYASAFLFGGILGPVVGGLLGNLGLRVPFIVYAVALLLAAALVGVFLSGSSLRPAEGAPVLPVMTVHDAWRDSAYRASIASAFANGWANFGVRAAILPLFAAVVIGKEPWVAGMALAVFAAGNA
;
A
#
# COMPACT_ATOMS: atom_id res chain seq x y z
N MET A 1 -52.06 24.19 -7.25
CA MET A 1 -50.85 23.47 -7.68
C MET A 1 -49.68 24.21 -7.07
N SER A 2 -49.17 23.74 -5.96
CA SER A 2 -48.00 24.34 -5.28
C SER A 2 -46.73 23.81 -5.97
N ALA A 3 -45.94 24.74 -6.52
CA ALA A 3 -44.68 24.38 -7.15
C ALA A 3 -43.69 23.87 -6.09
N ILE A 4 -43.24 22.63 -6.25
CA ILE A 4 -42.14 22.05 -5.45
C ILE A 4 -40.88 22.89 -5.72
N PRO A 5 -40.24 23.48 -4.69
CA PRO A 5 -39.03 24.24 -4.91
C PRO A 5 -37.93 23.29 -5.45
N VAL A 6 -37.43 23.58 -6.65
CA VAL A 6 -36.29 22.90 -7.22
C VAL A 6 -35.12 23.13 -6.27
N SER A 7 -34.69 22.07 -5.58
CA SER A 7 -33.54 22.07 -4.69
C SER A 7 -32.34 22.58 -5.48
N ALA A 8 -31.73 23.66 -5.02
CA ALA A 8 -30.49 24.18 -5.57
C ALA A 8 -29.45 23.03 -5.64
N ALA A 9 -28.78 22.91 -6.79
CA ALA A 9 -27.76 21.89 -6.97
C ALA A 9 -26.74 21.99 -5.81
N PRO A 10 -26.38 20.88 -5.17
CA PRO A 10 -25.51 20.93 -4.00
C PRO A 10 -24.16 21.56 -4.41
N ASP A 11 -23.74 22.56 -3.67
CA ASP A 11 -22.43 23.19 -3.84
C ASP A 11 -21.37 22.10 -3.95
N LYS A 12 -20.54 22.18 -4.99
CA LYS A 12 -19.45 21.20 -5.23
C LYS A 12 -18.44 21.31 -4.10
N VAL A 13 -18.64 20.53 -3.02
CA VAL A 13 -17.71 20.47 -1.90
C VAL A 13 -16.32 20.10 -2.44
N LYS A 14 -15.34 20.98 -2.22
CA LYS A 14 -13.97 20.78 -2.67
C LYS A 14 -13.28 19.75 -1.77
N ILE A 15 -12.45 18.90 -2.37
CA ILE A 15 -11.61 17.96 -1.62
C ILE A 15 -10.55 18.77 -0.85
N PRO A 16 -10.42 18.60 0.49
CA PRO A 16 -9.39 19.25 1.29
C PRO A 16 -7.97 18.97 0.81
N ARG A 17 -7.06 19.91 1.04
CA ARG A 17 -5.64 19.77 0.61
C ARG A 17 -4.95 18.58 1.26
N GLU A 18 -5.26 18.30 2.49
CA GLU A 18 -4.75 17.16 3.27
C GLU A 18 -5.06 15.82 2.58
N ILE A 19 -6.26 15.71 2.00
CA ILE A 19 -6.67 14.50 1.25
C ILE A 19 -5.85 14.37 -0.04
N TRP A 20 -5.56 15.46 -0.74
CA TRP A 20 -4.71 15.42 -1.92
C TRP A 20 -3.28 14.96 -1.61
N VAL A 21 -2.74 15.34 -0.44
CA VAL A 21 -1.44 14.85 0.04
C VAL A 21 -1.49 13.34 0.29
N LEU A 22 -2.56 12.82 0.89
CA LEU A 22 -2.75 11.38 1.08
C LEU A 22 -2.89 10.64 -0.25
N ILE A 23 -3.61 11.20 -1.23
CA ILE A 23 -3.77 10.63 -2.57
C ILE A 23 -2.43 10.59 -3.30
N ALA A 24 -1.66 11.68 -3.27
CA ALA A 24 -0.32 11.71 -3.86
C ALA A 24 0.62 10.69 -3.20
N SER A 25 0.58 10.59 -1.88
CA SER A 25 1.34 9.58 -1.15
C SER A 25 0.92 8.16 -1.52
N ALA A 26 -0.37 7.90 -1.69
CA ALA A 26 -0.89 6.60 -2.12
C ALA A 26 -0.39 6.21 -3.51
N PHE A 27 -0.34 7.16 -4.44
CA PHE A 27 0.24 6.97 -5.77
C PHE A 27 1.72 6.59 -5.68
N VAL A 28 2.52 7.35 -4.92
CA VAL A 28 3.95 7.08 -4.71
C VAL A 28 4.17 5.71 -4.08
N ILE A 29 3.36 5.35 -3.08
CA ILE A 29 3.43 4.05 -2.40
C ILE A 29 3.12 2.91 -3.37
N ALA A 30 2.05 3.04 -4.16
CA ALA A 30 1.64 2.01 -5.12
C ALA A 30 2.66 1.85 -6.26
N LEU A 31 3.14 2.98 -6.79
CA LEU A 31 4.18 3.01 -7.81
C LEU A 31 5.45 2.33 -7.27
N GLY A 32 5.89 2.69 -6.09
CA GLY A 32 7.09 2.12 -5.49
C GLY A 32 6.97 0.65 -5.12
N PHE A 33 5.80 0.21 -4.63
CA PHE A 33 5.53 -1.21 -4.45
C PHE A 33 5.62 -1.96 -5.79
N GLY A 34 5.06 -1.39 -6.85
CA GLY A 34 5.16 -1.90 -8.21
C GLY A 34 6.60 -1.94 -8.74
N LEU A 35 7.46 -0.96 -8.39
CA LEU A 35 8.88 -0.94 -8.77
C LEU A 35 9.62 -2.21 -8.33
N ILE A 36 9.29 -2.71 -7.14
CA ILE A 36 9.98 -3.84 -6.52
C ILE A 36 9.52 -5.19 -7.09
N LEU A 37 8.24 -5.31 -7.48
CA LEU A 37 7.64 -6.59 -7.86
C LEU A 37 8.41 -7.36 -8.95
N PRO A 38 8.85 -6.76 -10.08
CA PRO A 38 9.55 -7.49 -11.14
C PRO A 38 10.96 -7.92 -10.76
N VAL A 39 11.62 -7.19 -9.86
CA VAL A 39 13.04 -7.40 -9.53
C VAL A 39 13.27 -8.20 -8.25
N LEU A 40 12.33 -8.20 -7.32
CA LEU A 40 12.51 -8.81 -5.99
C LEU A 40 12.83 -10.31 -6.04
N PRO A 41 12.11 -11.15 -6.84
CA PRO A 41 12.43 -12.56 -6.91
C PRO A 41 13.82 -12.82 -7.53
N GLN A 42 14.19 -12.06 -8.56
CA GLN A 42 15.52 -12.16 -9.19
C GLN A 42 16.63 -11.71 -8.23
N PHE A 43 16.39 -10.64 -7.48
CA PHE A 43 17.32 -10.17 -6.47
C PHE A 43 17.51 -11.19 -5.34
N ALA A 44 16.44 -11.88 -4.91
CA ALA A 44 16.54 -12.97 -3.96
C ALA A 44 17.39 -14.14 -4.50
N GLN A 45 17.19 -14.51 -5.76
CA GLN A 45 17.98 -15.58 -6.42
C GLN A 45 19.47 -15.23 -6.54
N SER A 46 19.83 -13.95 -6.63
CA SER A 46 21.25 -13.53 -6.70
C SER A 46 22.06 -13.93 -5.45
N PHE A 47 21.39 -14.31 -4.35
CA PHE A 47 22.02 -14.89 -3.16
C PHE A 47 22.20 -16.42 -3.22
N GLY A 48 22.01 -17.04 -4.39
CA GLY A 48 22.20 -18.49 -4.58
C GLY A 48 21.03 -19.34 -4.06
N VAL A 49 19.85 -18.75 -3.83
CA VAL A 49 18.66 -19.48 -3.35
C VAL A 49 17.71 -19.87 -4.49
N GLY A 50 16.97 -20.96 -4.29
CA GLY A 50 15.99 -21.43 -5.27
C GLY A 50 14.69 -20.62 -5.30
N ALA A 51 13.79 -20.97 -6.22
CA ALA A 51 12.51 -20.29 -6.43
C ALA A 51 11.62 -20.26 -5.18
N THR A 52 11.61 -21.34 -4.40
CA THR A 52 10.83 -21.43 -3.15
C THR A 52 11.29 -20.37 -2.14
N ALA A 53 12.60 -20.26 -1.90
CA ALA A 53 13.14 -19.24 -0.99
C ALA A 53 12.88 -17.82 -1.50
N SER A 54 12.97 -17.59 -2.82
CA SER A 54 12.62 -16.30 -3.43
C SER A 54 11.14 -15.94 -3.19
N SER A 55 10.24 -16.90 -3.28
CA SER A 55 8.82 -16.70 -2.99
C SER A 55 8.56 -16.41 -1.50
N ILE A 56 9.33 -17.01 -0.59
CA ILE A 56 9.26 -16.72 0.86
C ILE A 56 9.57 -15.25 1.13
N VAL A 57 10.55 -14.64 0.43
CA VAL A 57 10.86 -13.20 0.59
C VAL A 57 9.68 -12.32 0.19
N VAL A 58 8.95 -12.67 -0.86
CA VAL A 58 7.73 -11.96 -1.27
C VAL A 58 6.65 -12.12 -0.19
N SER A 59 6.46 -13.36 0.29
CA SER A 59 5.43 -13.70 1.28
C SER A 59 5.72 -13.12 2.66
N ALA A 60 6.99 -12.99 3.05
CA ALA A 60 7.39 -12.44 4.36
C ALA A 60 6.80 -11.05 4.61
N PHE A 61 6.84 -10.18 3.60
CA PHE A 61 6.23 -8.85 3.70
C PHE A 61 4.74 -8.92 4.03
N ALA A 62 3.99 -9.78 3.34
CA ALA A 62 2.56 -9.96 3.56
C ALA A 62 2.26 -10.65 4.90
N PHE A 63 3.07 -11.61 5.29
CA PHE A 63 2.96 -12.32 6.57
C PHE A 63 3.12 -11.36 7.77
N PHE A 64 4.19 -10.58 7.80
CA PHE A 64 4.40 -9.61 8.86
C PHE A 64 3.33 -8.52 8.88
N ARG A 65 2.86 -8.12 7.71
CA ARG A 65 1.73 -7.20 7.58
C ARG A 65 0.45 -7.75 8.22
N LEU A 66 0.16 -9.03 8.01
CA LEU A 66 -1.00 -9.71 8.61
C LEU A 66 -0.86 -9.83 10.13
N VAL A 67 0.28 -10.33 10.60
CA VAL A 67 0.53 -10.57 12.04
C VAL A 67 0.48 -9.26 12.83
N PHE A 68 1.02 -8.17 12.27
CA PHE A 68 1.08 -6.88 12.96
C PHE A 68 -0.15 -5.98 12.72
N ALA A 69 -1.12 -6.39 11.92
CA ALA A 69 -2.33 -5.60 11.68
C ALA A 69 -3.11 -5.23 12.96
N PRO A 70 -3.32 -6.14 13.93
CA PRO A 70 -3.98 -5.80 15.20
C PRO A 70 -3.17 -4.81 16.05
N VAL A 71 -1.84 -4.90 15.99
CA VAL A 71 -0.94 -3.99 16.70
C VAL A 71 -1.02 -2.59 16.09
N GLY A 72 -1.03 -2.48 14.77
CA GLY A 72 -1.21 -1.22 14.04
C GLY A 72 -2.49 -0.51 14.46
N GLY A 73 -3.62 -1.22 14.54
CA GLY A 73 -4.89 -0.65 14.99
C GLY A 73 -4.83 -0.12 16.44
N ARG A 74 -4.20 -0.86 17.36
CA ARG A 74 -4.02 -0.42 18.76
C ARG A 74 -3.11 0.81 18.87
N LEU A 75 -2.05 0.87 18.09
CA LEU A 75 -1.14 2.01 18.05
C LEU A 75 -1.85 3.27 17.57
N ILE A 76 -2.66 3.15 16.50
CA ILE A 76 -3.48 4.26 15.97
C ILE A 76 -4.45 4.77 17.04
N ALA A 77 -5.12 3.86 17.76
CA ALA A 77 -6.05 4.23 18.82
C ALA A 77 -5.37 4.98 19.99
N ARG A 78 -4.09 4.71 20.28
CA ARG A 78 -3.33 5.34 21.38
C ARG A 78 -2.61 6.62 20.96
N MET A 79 -2.02 6.64 19.79
CA MET A 79 -1.10 7.69 19.34
C MET A 79 -1.71 8.59 18.24
N GLY A 80 -2.85 8.18 17.69
CA GLY A 80 -3.49 8.85 16.56
C GLY A 80 -2.96 8.40 15.20
N GLU A 81 -3.70 8.77 14.16
CA GLU A 81 -3.45 8.28 12.79
C GLU A 81 -2.18 8.85 12.16
N ARG A 82 -1.95 10.17 12.35
CA ARG A 82 -0.82 10.88 11.70
C ARG A 82 0.56 10.37 12.12
N PRO A 83 0.90 10.27 13.42
CA PRO A 83 2.23 9.79 13.82
C PRO A 83 2.45 8.32 13.37
N ILE A 84 1.42 7.48 13.41
CA ILE A 84 1.53 6.08 12.97
C ILE A 84 1.67 5.99 11.45
N TYR A 85 0.98 6.85 10.69
CA TYR A 85 1.16 6.96 9.25
C TYR A 85 2.61 7.31 8.88
N LEU A 86 3.15 8.36 9.50
CA LEU A 86 4.53 8.82 9.27
C LEU A 86 5.56 7.76 9.69
N ALA A 87 5.40 7.18 10.88
CA ALA A 87 6.27 6.11 11.36
C ALA A 87 6.24 4.91 10.40
N GLY A 88 5.06 4.54 9.89
CA GLY A 88 4.91 3.48 8.89
C GLY A 88 5.67 3.77 7.60
N LEU A 89 5.55 4.98 7.04
CA LEU A 89 6.30 5.39 5.85
C LEU A 89 7.82 5.34 6.07
N VAL A 90 8.30 5.87 7.19
CA VAL A 90 9.73 5.89 7.53
C VAL A 90 10.28 4.47 7.72
N ILE A 91 9.54 3.60 8.43
CA ILE A 91 9.93 2.20 8.60
C ILE A 91 10.05 1.51 7.24
N VAL A 92 9.06 1.68 6.34
CA VAL A 92 9.14 1.08 5.00
C VAL A 92 10.27 1.67 4.19
N ALA A 93 10.52 2.97 4.27
CA ALA A 93 11.62 3.63 3.58
C ALA A 93 12.98 3.07 4.02
N ILE A 94 13.21 3.02 5.33
CA ILE A 94 14.48 2.52 5.90
C ILE A 94 14.65 1.03 5.58
N SER A 95 13.62 0.21 5.77
CA SER A 95 13.70 -1.22 5.50
C SER A 95 13.91 -1.52 4.01
N THR A 96 13.27 -0.75 3.12
CA THR A 96 13.44 -0.88 1.67
C THR A 96 14.84 -0.42 1.24
N GLY A 97 15.33 0.68 1.80
CA GLY A 97 16.71 1.12 1.60
C GLY A 97 17.71 0.08 2.07
N ALA A 98 17.55 -0.46 3.28
CA ALA A 98 18.37 -1.54 3.80
C ALA A 98 18.33 -2.79 2.91
N THR A 99 17.16 -3.11 2.33
CA THR A 99 17.03 -4.21 1.35
C THR A 99 18.00 -4.04 0.16
N ALA A 100 18.16 -2.82 -0.35
CA ALA A 100 19.10 -2.56 -1.44
C ALA A 100 20.56 -2.90 -1.09
N PHE A 101 20.92 -2.82 0.18
CA PHE A 101 22.27 -3.10 0.68
C PHE A 101 22.41 -4.47 1.34
N ALA A 102 21.38 -5.33 1.26
CA ALA A 102 21.46 -6.69 1.77
C ALA A 102 22.62 -7.45 1.10
N GLN A 103 23.39 -8.18 1.89
CA GLN A 103 24.52 -9.01 1.48
C GLN A 103 24.19 -10.50 1.57
N THR A 104 23.12 -10.85 2.30
CA THR A 104 22.69 -12.24 2.50
C THR A 104 21.16 -12.34 2.34
N TYR A 105 20.72 -13.55 2.00
CA TYR A 105 19.28 -13.87 1.93
C TYR A 105 18.54 -13.57 3.24
N TRP A 106 19.15 -13.85 4.40
CA TRP A 106 18.54 -13.62 5.70
C TRP A 106 18.34 -12.14 6.02
N GLN A 107 19.29 -11.29 5.62
CA GLN A 107 19.14 -9.83 5.73
C GLN A 107 17.99 -9.34 4.84
N LEU A 108 17.93 -9.82 3.60
CA LEU A 108 16.85 -9.52 2.68
C LEU A 108 15.49 -9.89 3.29
N LEU A 109 15.37 -11.10 3.84
CA LEU A 109 14.14 -11.61 4.45
C LEU A 109 13.73 -10.77 5.67
N LEU A 110 14.67 -10.44 6.55
CA LEU A 110 14.44 -9.60 7.73
C LEU A 110 13.94 -8.19 7.34
N PHE A 111 14.65 -7.54 6.42
CA PHE A 111 14.29 -6.19 6.00
C PHE A 111 12.91 -6.17 5.32
N ARG A 112 12.59 -7.17 4.51
CA ARG A 112 11.25 -7.32 3.92
C ARG A 112 10.17 -7.53 5.00
N GLY A 113 10.42 -8.32 6.03
CA GLY A 113 9.53 -8.50 7.17
C GLY A 113 9.25 -7.17 7.91
N VAL A 114 10.31 -6.44 8.26
CA VAL A 114 10.20 -5.12 8.91
C VAL A 114 9.41 -4.13 8.05
N GLY A 115 9.64 -4.13 6.73
CA GLY A 115 8.85 -3.33 5.79
C GLY A 115 7.36 -3.67 5.82
N GLY A 116 7.00 -4.93 6.01
CA GLY A 116 5.61 -5.37 6.17
C GLY A 116 4.93 -4.73 7.39
N ILE A 117 5.65 -4.60 8.52
CA ILE A 117 5.15 -3.93 9.73
C ILE A 117 4.85 -2.44 9.44
N GLY A 118 5.79 -1.71 8.88
CA GLY A 118 5.59 -0.32 8.51
C GLY A 118 4.45 -0.14 7.50
N SER A 119 4.32 -1.08 6.56
CA SER A 119 3.27 -1.06 5.53
C SER A 119 1.87 -1.14 6.12
N VAL A 120 1.61 -1.99 7.09
CA VAL A 120 0.28 -2.05 7.73
C VAL A 120 -0.01 -0.79 8.53
N MET A 121 0.99 -0.21 9.20
CA MET A 121 0.85 1.03 9.96
C MET A 121 0.36 2.16 9.06
N PHE A 122 1.03 2.44 7.95
CA PHE A 122 0.59 3.52 7.07
C PHE A 122 -0.73 3.21 6.36
N THR A 123 -0.98 1.97 5.94
CA THR A 123 -2.21 1.61 5.20
C THR A 123 -3.45 1.79 6.05
N VAL A 124 -3.45 1.29 7.29
CA VAL A 124 -4.59 1.42 8.21
C VAL A 124 -4.80 2.88 8.59
N SER A 125 -3.70 3.61 8.87
CA SER A 125 -3.76 5.04 9.17
C SER A 125 -4.29 5.87 8.00
N ALA A 126 -3.91 5.54 6.74
CA ALA A 126 -4.39 6.26 5.56
C ALA A 126 -5.90 6.16 5.41
N VAL A 127 -6.47 4.97 5.59
CA VAL A 127 -7.92 4.76 5.53
C VAL A 127 -8.63 5.52 6.65
N ALA A 128 -8.11 5.45 7.88
CA ALA A 128 -8.66 6.18 9.01
C ALA A 128 -8.62 7.71 8.80
N LEU A 129 -7.50 8.25 8.30
CA LEU A 129 -7.34 9.67 7.94
C LEU A 129 -8.32 10.09 6.84
N MET A 130 -8.51 9.29 5.80
CA MET A 130 -9.46 9.60 4.73
C MET A 130 -10.89 9.67 5.25
N VAL A 131 -11.31 8.71 6.07
CA VAL A 131 -12.66 8.69 6.66
C VAL A 131 -12.87 9.90 7.57
N ARG A 132 -11.84 10.31 8.29
CA ARG A 132 -11.89 11.43 9.23
C ARG A 132 -11.88 12.79 8.54
N LEU A 133 -11.04 12.96 7.53
CA LEU A 133 -10.87 14.24 6.81
C LEU A 133 -11.93 14.48 5.74
N ALA A 134 -12.53 13.43 5.19
CA ALA A 134 -13.52 13.55 4.14
C ALA A 134 -14.92 13.81 4.72
N PRO A 135 -15.58 14.94 4.37
CA PRO A 135 -16.99 15.15 4.66
C PRO A 135 -17.84 13.97 4.16
N PRO A 136 -18.90 13.57 4.89
CA PRO A 136 -19.74 12.42 4.51
C PRO A 136 -20.23 12.46 3.07
N SER A 137 -20.57 13.67 2.57
CA SER A 137 -21.12 13.89 1.22
C SER A 137 -20.14 13.58 0.08
N ILE A 138 -18.81 13.60 0.34
CA ILE A 138 -17.80 13.35 -0.69
C ILE A 138 -16.90 12.14 -0.39
N ARG A 139 -17.17 11.36 0.66
CA ARG A 139 -16.35 10.18 1.03
C ARG A 139 -16.20 9.18 -0.11
N ALA A 140 -17.30 8.87 -0.82
CA ALA A 140 -17.25 7.97 -1.97
C ALA A 140 -16.32 8.51 -3.07
N ARG A 141 -16.43 9.80 -3.39
CA ARG A 141 -15.55 10.46 -4.38
C ARG A 141 -14.09 10.44 -3.96
N VAL A 142 -13.79 10.73 -2.69
CA VAL A 142 -12.42 10.67 -2.15
C VAL A 142 -11.86 9.26 -2.24
N SER A 143 -12.65 8.24 -1.84
CA SER A 143 -12.25 6.83 -1.93
C SER A 143 -11.98 6.40 -3.38
N SER A 144 -12.79 6.84 -4.34
CA SER A 144 -12.58 6.54 -5.76
C SER A 144 -11.30 7.18 -6.29
N VAL A 145 -11.03 8.45 -5.98
CA VAL A 145 -9.81 9.13 -6.41
C VAL A 145 -8.56 8.50 -5.78
N TYR A 146 -8.63 8.11 -4.50
CA TYR A 146 -7.56 7.38 -3.81
C TYR A 146 -7.31 6.02 -4.47
N ALA A 147 -8.35 5.26 -4.74
CA ALA A 147 -8.26 3.96 -5.40
C ALA A 147 -7.68 4.09 -6.82
N SER A 148 -8.09 5.11 -7.59
CA SER A 148 -7.54 5.40 -8.91
C SER A 148 -6.05 5.74 -8.85
N ALA A 149 -5.63 6.56 -7.88
CA ALA A 149 -4.21 6.89 -7.71
C ALA A 149 -3.39 5.63 -7.39
N PHE A 150 -3.92 4.74 -6.54
CA PHE A 150 -3.30 3.48 -6.21
C PHE A 150 -3.21 2.54 -7.43
N LEU A 151 -4.26 2.50 -8.23
CA LEU A 151 -4.32 1.71 -9.47
C LEU A 151 -3.29 2.18 -10.50
N PHE A 152 -3.25 3.50 -10.79
CA PHE A 152 -2.27 4.07 -11.72
C PHE A 152 -0.83 3.83 -11.26
N GLY A 153 -0.55 3.99 -9.96
CA GLY A 153 0.75 3.65 -9.40
C GLY A 153 1.09 2.16 -9.59
N GLY A 154 0.11 1.28 -9.38
CA GLY A 154 0.25 -0.17 -9.55
C GLY A 154 0.48 -0.60 -11.00
N ILE A 155 -0.05 0.15 -11.99
CA ILE A 155 0.20 -0.11 -13.42
C ILE A 155 1.59 0.39 -13.84
N LEU A 156 1.91 1.63 -13.47
CA LEU A 156 3.17 2.27 -13.88
C LEU A 156 4.38 1.69 -13.14
N GLY A 157 4.18 1.30 -11.88
CA GLY A 157 5.25 0.78 -11.02
C GLY A 157 6.04 -0.37 -11.64
N PRO A 158 5.43 -1.46 -12.06
CA PRO A 158 6.14 -2.60 -12.66
C PRO A 158 6.90 -2.24 -13.94
N VAL A 159 6.35 -1.35 -14.77
CA VAL A 159 7.04 -0.88 -15.99
C VAL A 159 8.32 -0.13 -15.63
N VAL A 160 8.20 0.87 -14.78
CA VAL A 160 9.36 1.66 -14.32
C VAL A 160 10.33 0.80 -13.54
N GLY A 161 9.83 -0.12 -12.70
CA GLY A 161 10.64 -1.06 -11.94
C GLY A 161 11.44 -2.02 -12.79
N GLY A 162 10.83 -2.54 -13.87
CA GLY A 162 11.52 -3.36 -14.85
C GLY A 162 12.63 -2.61 -15.56
N LEU A 163 12.37 -1.37 -16.01
CA LEU A 163 13.36 -0.51 -16.65
C LEU A 163 14.52 -0.16 -15.70
N LEU A 164 14.21 0.23 -14.45
CA LEU A 164 15.24 0.49 -13.44
C LEU A 164 16.03 -0.77 -13.06
N GLY A 165 15.40 -1.94 -13.12
CA GLY A 165 16.03 -3.23 -12.87
C GLY A 165 17.17 -3.55 -13.87
N ASN A 166 17.07 -3.04 -15.10
CA ASN A 166 18.15 -3.16 -16.10
C ASN A 166 19.40 -2.35 -15.73
N LEU A 167 19.24 -1.28 -14.93
CA LEU A 167 20.37 -0.51 -14.39
C LEU A 167 20.99 -1.21 -13.17
N GLY A 168 20.33 -2.23 -12.63
CA GLY A 168 20.76 -3.03 -11.50
C GLY A 168 19.61 -3.38 -10.57
N LEU A 169 19.59 -4.61 -10.07
CA LEU A 169 18.50 -5.14 -9.23
C LEU A 169 18.31 -4.38 -7.91
N ARG A 170 19.30 -3.60 -7.47
CA ARG A 170 19.24 -2.76 -6.25
C ARG A 170 18.60 -1.40 -6.48
N VAL A 171 18.66 -0.88 -7.72
CA VAL A 171 18.22 0.48 -8.06
C VAL A 171 16.75 0.75 -7.73
N PRO A 172 15.78 -0.13 -8.07
CA PRO A 172 14.38 0.09 -7.73
C PRO A 172 14.13 0.26 -6.22
N PHE A 173 14.87 -0.46 -5.37
CA PHE A 173 14.74 -0.34 -3.91
C PHE A 173 15.22 1.02 -3.40
N ILE A 174 16.34 1.53 -3.93
CA ILE A 174 16.88 2.85 -3.57
C ILE A 174 15.90 3.95 -4.00
N VAL A 175 15.44 3.90 -5.24
CA VAL A 175 14.48 4.87 -5.78
C VAL A 175 13.20 4.88 -4.94
N TYR A 176 12.68 3.71 -4.60
CA TYR A 176 11.47 3.63 -3.77
C TYR A 176 11.71 4.13 -2.34
N ALA A 177 12.83 3.81 -1.72
CA ALA A 177 13.17 4.30 -0.38
C ALA A 177 13.22 5.83 -0.34
N VAL A 178 13.87 6.46 -1.33
CA VAL A 178 13.91 7.93 -1.46
C VAL A 178 12.52 8.50 -1.68
N ALA A 179 11.72 7.92 -2.57
CA ALA A 179 10.36 8.37 -2.84
C ALA A 179 9.45 8.29 -1.59
N LEU A 180 9.61 7.25 -0.75
CA LEU A 180 8.90 7.13 0.53
C LEU A 180 9.33 8.20 1.55
N LEU A 181 10.61 8.52 1.63
CA LEU A 181 11.10 9.59 2.50
C LEU A 181 10.55 10.94 2.06
N LEU A 182 10.52 11.21 0.75
CA LEU A 182 9.90 12.43 0.22
C LEU A 182 8.39 12.47 0.52
N ALA A 183 7.68 11.35 0.35
CA ALA A 183 6.27 11.25 0.72
C ALA A 183 6.06 11.47 2.23
N ALA A 184 6.92 10.91 3.08
CA ALA A 184 6.85 11.13 4.52
C ALA A 184 7.11 12.61 4.89
N ALA A 185 8.06 13.26 4.24
CA ALA A 185 8.34 14.68 4.44
C ALA A 185 7.13 15.54 4.02
N LEU A 186 6.55 15.29 2.84
CA LEU A 186 5.35 15.98 2.36
C LEU A 186 4.18 15.82 3.33
N VAL A 187 3.90 14.60 3.77
CA VAL A 187 2.84 14.35 4.76
C VAL A 187 3.16 15.02 6.09
N GLY A 188 4.41 14.98 6.54
CA GLY A 188 4.86 15.62 7.77
C GLY A 188 4.64 17.14 7.76
N VAL A 189 4.88 17.79 6.62
CA VAL A 189 4.71 19.25 6.46
C VAL A 189 3.25 19.64 6.28
N PHE A 190 2.54 18.96 5.37
CA PHE A 190 1.21 19.40 4.93
C PHE A 190 0.05 18.83 5.75
N LEU A 191 0.25 17.72 6.47
CA LEU A 191 -0.79 17.14 7.32
C LEU A 191 -0.63 17.69 8.75
N SER A 192 -1.16 18.89 9.00
CA SER A 192 -1.06 19.51 10.34
C SER A 192 -1.94 18.78 11.37
N GLY A 193 -1.46 18.71 12.61
CA GLY A 193 -2.16 18.03 13.70
C GLY A 193 -3.45 18.72 14.16
N SER A 194 -3.66 20.01 13.82
CA SER A 194 -4.86 20.77 14.19
C SER A 194 -6.12 20.32 13.45
N SER A 195 -5.98 19.87 12.19
CA SER A 195 -7.11 19.34 11.39
C SER A 195 -7.57 17.95 11.85
N LEU A 196 -6.82 17.33 12.77
CA LEU A 196 -7.05 15.93 13.22
C LEU A 196 -7.63 15.87 14.64
N ARG A 197 -7.99 16.98 15.27
CA ARG A 197 -8.71 16.96 16.55
C ARG A 197 -10.14 16.48 16.32
N PRO A 198 -10.69 15.57 17.16
CA PRO A 198 -12.10 15.22 17.10
C PRO A 198 -12.93 16.50 17.24
N ALA A 199 -13.97 16.65 16.44
CA ALA A 199 -14.96 17.68 16.68
C ALA A 199 -15.54 17.47 18.09
N GLU A 200 -15.57 18.52 18.93
CA GLU A 200 -16.20 18.45 20.25
C GLU A 200 -17.66 18.02 20.04
N GLY A 201 -18.08 16.95 20.74
CA GLY A 201 -19.43 16.40 20.60
C GLY A 201 -19.63 15.37 19.48
N ALA A 202 -18.58 14.91 18.78
CA ALA A 202 -18.72 13.83 17.82
C ALA A 202 -19.25 12.54 18.51
N PRO A 203 -20.29 11.89 17.98
CA PRO A 203 -20.83 10.67 18.58
C PRO A 203 -19.76 9.59 18.61
N VAL A 204 -19.47 9.05 19.80
CA VAL A 204 -18.62 7.88 19.95
C VAL A 204 -19.41 6.68 19.41
N LEU A 205 -19.04 6.24 18.19
CA LEU A 205 -19.64 5.03 17.64
C LEU A 205 -19.25 3.83 18.51
N PRO A 206 -20.20 2.93 18.79
CA PRO A 206 -19.90 1.71 19.55
C PRO A 206 -18.82 0.90 18.84
N VAL A 207 -17.76 0.57 19.59
CA VAL A 207 -16.66 -0.23 19.07
C VAL A 207 -17.14 -1.67 18.93
N MET A 208 -17.29 -2.16 17.69
CA MET A 208 -17.58 -3.56 17.43
C MET A 208 -16.40 -4.42 17.92
N THR A 209 -16.68 -5.44 18.74
CA THR A 209 -15.63 -6.36 19.19
C THR A 209 -15.28 -7.34 18.08
N VAL A 210 -14.08 -7.94 18.15
CA VAL A 210 -13.67 -8.99 17.20
C VAL A 210 -14.64 -10.16 17.24
N HIS A 211 -15.17 -10.49 18.41
CA HIS A 211 -16.15 -11.55 18.61
C HIS A 211 -17.47 -11.26 17.86
N ASP A 212 -17.97 -10.03 17.95
CA ASP A 212 -19.21 -9.62 17.27
C ASP A 212 -19.03 -9.62 15.76
N ALA A 213 -17.86 -9.15 15.28
CA ALA A 213 -17.52 -9.18 13.86
C ALA A 213 -17.48 -10.61 13.30
N TRP A 214 -16.95 -11.58 14.02
CA TRP A 214 -16.91 -12.98 13.58
C TRP A 214 -18.31 -13.65 13.55
N ARG A 215 -19.30 -13.10 14.24
CA ARG A 215 -20.69 -13.59 14.17
C ARG A 215 -21.41 -13.08 12.92
N ASP A 216 -20.96 -11.97 12.34
CA ASP A 216 -21.52 -11.42 11.11
C ASP A 216 -21.09 -12.24 9.89
N SER A 217 -22.08 -12.76 9.14
CA SER A 217 -21.83 -13.57 7.93
C SER A 217 -21.22 -12.74 6.81
N ALA A 218 -21.61 -11.46 6.67
CA ALA A 218 -21.06 -10.56 5.66
C ALA A 218 -19.56 -10.27 5.93
N TYR A 219 -19.20 -10.11 7.22
CA TYR A 219 -17.80 -9.93 7.61
C TYR A 219 -16.96 -11.16 7.27
N ARG A 220 -17.43 -12.37 7.59
CA ARG A 220 -16.75 -13.62 7.22
C ARG A 220 -16.60 -13.82 5.72
N ALA A 221 -17.66 -13.53 4.95
CA ALA A 221 -17.62 -13.58 3.50
C ALA A 221 -16.61 -12.58 2.92
N SER A 222 -16.56 -11.37 3.47
CA SER A 222 -15.58 -10.34 3.07
C SER A 222 -14.14 -10.78 3.34
N ILE A 223 -13.87 -11.41 4.49
CA ILE A 223 -12.53 -11.96 4.79
C ILE A 223 -12.16 -13.09 3.82
N ALA A 224 -13.07 -14.02 3.55
CA ALA A 224 -12.83 -15.12 2.62
C ALA A 224 -12.54 -14.60 1.19
N SER A 225 -13.34 -13.64 0.73
CA SER A 225 -13.13 -12.99 -0.57
C SER A 225 -11.80 -12.22 -0.63
N ALA A 226 -11.48 -11.45 0.41
CA ALA A 226 -10.20 -10.74 0.51
C ALA A 226 -9.01 -11.69 0.52
N PHE A 227 -9.11 -12.82 1.22
CA PHE A 227 -8.08 -13.86 1.23
C PHE A 227 -7.88 -14.46 -0.16
N ALA A 228 -8.94 -14.88 -0.83
CA ALA A 228 -8.88 -15.48 -2.17
C ALA A 228 -8.27 -14.50 -3.18
N ASN A 229 -8.73 -13.24 -3.18
CA ASN A 229 -8.18 -12.19 -4.02
C ASN A 229 -6.69 -11.91 -3.71
N GLY A 230 -6.34 -11.81 -2.43
CA GLY A 230 -4.97 -11.62 -1.99
C GLY A 230 -4.05 -12.75 -2.41
N TRP A 231 -4.50 -13.99 -2.24
CA TRP A 231 -3.76 -15.18 -2.65
C TRP A 231 -3.46 -15.18 -4.14
N ALA A 232 -4.48 -14.99 -4.98
CA ALA A 232 -4.34 -15.02 -6.44
C ALA A 232 -3.54 -13.83 -6.98
N ASN A 233 -3.93 -12.61 -6.57
CA ASN A 233 -3.42 -11.38 -7.19
C ASN A 233 -2.12 -10.86 -6.57
N PHE A 234 -1.91 -11.02 -5.27
CA PHE A 234 -0.71 -10.53 -4.59
C PHE A 234 0.26 -11.64 -4.19
N GLY A 235 -0.22 -12.87 -3.99
CA GLY A 235 0.63 -14.02 -3.67
C GLY A 235 1.21 -14.66 -4.92
N VAL A 236 0.42 -15.48 -5.59
CA VAL A 236 0.86 -16.33 -6.71
C VAL A 236 1.45 -15.49 -7.85
N ARG A 237 0.74 -14.45 -8.28
CA ARG A 237 1.20 -13.60 -9.37
C ARG A 237 2.50 -12.88 -9.05
N ALA A 238 2.59 -12.23 -7.89
CA ALA A 238 3.78 -11.46 -7.52
C ALA A 238 5.03 -12.33 -7.34
N ALA A 239 4.84 -13.59 -6.95
CA ALA A 239 5.95 -14.53 -6.77
C ALA A 239 6.33 -15.26 -8.06
N ILE A 240 5.34 -15.77 -8.80
CA ILE A 240 5.59 -16.70 -9.91
C ILE A 240 5.83 -15.96 -11.23
N LEU A 241 5.06 -14.91 -11.54
CA LEU A 241 5.13 -14.26 -12.85
C LEU A 241 6.52 -13.66 -13.15
N PRO A 242 7.20 -12.95 -12.25
CA PRO A 242 8.56 -12.46 -12.49
C PRO A 242 9.59 -13.58 -12.64
N LEU A 243 9.44 -14.68 -11.89
CA LEU A 243 10.32 -15.84 -12.02
C LEU A 243 10.11 -16.56 -13.36
N PHE A 244 8.87 -16.75 -13.76
CA PHE A 244 8.53 -17.35 -15.07
C PHE A 244 9.06 -16.48 -16.21
N ALA A 245 8.87 -15.17 -16.14
CA ALA A 245 9.40 -14.25 -17.14
C ALA A 245 10.94 -14.33 -17.25
N ALA A 246 11.63 -14.39 -16.10
CA ALA A 246 13.08 -14.46 -16.05
C ALA A 246 13.65 -15.80 -16.56
N VAL A 247 12.96 -16.92 -16.31
CA VAL A 247 13.47 -18.28 -16.65
C VAL A 247 13.05 -18.73 -18.04
N VAL A 248 11.80 -18.44 -18.44
CA VAL A 248 11.18 -19.03 -19.67
C VAL A 248 11.17 -18.04 -20.82
N ILE A 249 10.82 -16.76 -20.57
CA ILE A 249 10.60 -15.78 -21.64
C ILE A 249 11.88 -15.01 -21.96
N GLY A 250 12.62 -14.60 -20.95
CA GLY A 250 13.86 -13.84 -21.11
C GLY A 250 14.38 -13.38 -19.76
N LYS A 251 15.68 -13.15 -19.67
CA LYS A 251 16.35 -12.84 -18.40
C LYS A 251 16.23 -11.36 -17.99
N GLU A 252 15.63 -10.51 -18.81
CA GLU A 252 15.59 -9.07 -18.56
C GLU A 252 14.41 -8.66 -17.65
N PRO A 253 14.66 -7.88 -16.59
CA PRO A 253 13.63 -7.43 -15.63
C PRO A 253 12.45 -6.69 -16.26
N TRP A 254 12.66 -5.97 -17.37
CA TRP A 254 11.59 -5.21 -18.03
C TRP A 254 10.46 -6.11 -18.58
N VAL A 255 10.77 -7.33 -18.98
CA VAL A 255 9.77 -8.32 -19.47
C VAL A 255 8.80 -8.67 -18.34
N ALA A 256 9.32 -8.91 -17.14
CA ALA A 256 8.49 -9.15 -15.95
C ALA A 256 7.65 -7.90 -15.60
N GLY A 257 8.24 -6.71 -15.72
CA GLY A 257 7.54 -5.45 -15.51
C GLY A 257 6.37 -5.24 -16.47
N MET A 258 6.59 -5.47 -17.77
CA MET A 258 5.54 -5.38 -18.80
C MET A 258 4.42 -6.39 -18.57
N ALA A 259 4.74 -7.65 -18.25
CA ALA A 259 3.74 -8.67 -17.97
C ALA A 259 2.85 -8.28 -16.77
N LEU A 260 3.44 -7.74 -15.71
CA LEU A 260 2.71 -7.25 -14.55
C LEU A 260 1.85 -6.02 -14.87
N ALA A 261 2.34 -5.11 -15.72
CA ALA A 261 1.61 -3.92 -16.13
C ALA A 261 0.39 -4.26 -17.01
N VAL A 262 0.56 -5.16 -17.98
CA VAL A 262 -0.55 -5.66 -18.82
C VAL A 262 -1.64 -6.31 -17.95
N PHE A 263 -1.22 -7.14 -16.99
CA PHE A 263 -2.17 -7.71 -16.05
C PHE A 263 -2.89 -6.63 -15.22
N ALA A 264 -2.15 -5.66 -14.69
CA ALA A 264 -2.74 -4.59 -13.87
C ALA A 264 -3.73 -3.74 -14.68
N ALA A 265 -3.42 -3.46 -15.94
CA ALA A 265 -4.33 -2.76 -16.86
C ALA A 265 -5.59 -3.57 -17.17
N GLY A 266 -5.47 -4.90 -17.33
CA GLY A 266 -6.63 -5.78 -17.54
C GLY A 266 -7.50 -5.99 -16.28
N ASN A 267 -6.99 -5.66 -15.11
CA ASN A 267 -7.70 -5.76 -13.82
C ASN A 267 -8.32 -4.41 -13.39
N ALA A 268 -8.13 -3.34 -14.17
CA ALA A 268 -8.65 -2.00 -13.93
C ALA A 268 -10.08 -1.83 -14.43
#